data_556b33a8cf8c5c37c36396243797afbb
#
_entry.id   556b33a8cf8c5c37c36396243797afbb
#
_cell.length_a   1.000
_cell.length_b   1.000
_cell.length_c   1.000
_cell.angle_alpha   90.00
_cell.angle_beta   90.00
_cell.angle_gamma   90.00
#
_symmetry.space_group_name_H-M   'P 1'
#
loop_
_entity.id
_entity.type
_entity.pdbx_description
1 polymer ?
#
loop_
_entity_poly.entity_id
_entity_poly.type
_entity_poly.pdbx_seq_one_letter_code
_entity_poly.pdbx_strand_id
1 'polypeptide(L)'
;MAAAHPLITIGENHYSIEYTETDTGAHKNYKLIRSDDDSPIVNPVGLPPHLASQNITVLDSVNSGIGREDRDLYNAVLKPLLAELSIQHEYIKTTDADSISHFAQCLDLAKDNTIIVLGGDTSIYELFNNLDKSYSGDKHSIDVCPIPMGSGNAIALAAGLGSEELAIQNIYTAKSKSPLPFFEIQFPKGAHFVSTGAEVESLTFAIIVSFAMHAKLVHYAEDPKLRGLGVDRFKVAVGQALEEPLQFKFDLSVKRPNGEIEALTKSQAHAYFNIIAAPFIEKGYLISPNSKLAQQSLEYLSFGDIDAADLAPLLMMPYQNGAHVHSPAVDYGSVGEGELIIKINETDKDRSYTCVDGSVIVINNPLGKSITIKNVDISKLPYSFNIVGLV
;
A
#
# COMPACT_ATOMS: atom_id res chain seq x y z
N MET A 1 -1.84 -19.57 26.54
CA MET A 1 -2.15 -18.27 27.16
C MET A 1 -1.75 -17.22 26.15
N ALA A 2 -2.62 -16.26 25.87
CA ALA A 2 -2.24 -15.13 25.01
C ALA A 2 -1.10 -14.36 25.70
N ALA A 3 -0.07 -13.98 24.96
CA ALA A 3 1.00 -13.15 25.49
C ALA A 3 0.55 -11.69 25.51
N ALA A 4 0.86 -10.99 26.60
CA ALA A 4 0.63 -9.55 26.65
C ALA A 4 1.83 -8.85 25.99
N HIS A 5 1.53 -7.98 25.01
CA HIS A 5 2.52 -7.18 24.30
C HIS A 5 2.48 -5.74 24.83
N PRO A 6 3.60 -5.21 25.32
CA PRO A 6 3.65 -3.84 25.86
C PRO A 6 3.26 -2.81 24.78
N LEU A 7 2.45 -1.82 25.14
CA LEU A 7 2.04 -0.74 24.23
C LEU A 7 2.66 0.60 24.66
N ILE A 8 2.21 1.16 25.80
CA ILE A 8 2.53 2.53 26.18
C ILE A 8 2.36 2.72 27.68
N THR A 9 3.09 3.67 28.25
CA THR A 9 2.86 4.19 29.62
C THR A 9 2.21 5.55 29.54
N ILE A 10 1.11 5.75 30.28
CA ILE A 10 0.41 7.03 30.44
C ILE A 10 0.34 7.36 31.92
N GLY A 11 1.09 8.39 32.37
CA GLY A 11 1.26 8.66 33.81
C GLY A 11 1.92 7.48 34.51
N GLU A 12 1.25 6.92 35.50
CA GLU A 12 1.72 5.75 36.28
C GLU A 12 1.16 4.42 35.73
N ASN A 13 0.33 4.47 34.69
CA ASN A 13 -0.35 3.29 34.17
C ASN A 13 0.39 2.71 32.96
N HIS A 14 0.68 1.42 32.99
CA HIS A 14 1.26 0.66 31.90
C HIS A 14 0.16 -0.07 31.12
N TYR A 15 0.14 0.08 29.80
CA TYR A 15 -0.83 -0.55 28.93
C TYR A 15 -0.15 -1.57 28.04
N SER A 16 -0.77 -2.74 27.94
CA SER A 16 -0.37 -3.83 27.05
C SER A 16 -1.58 -4.30 26.25
N ILE A 17 -1.35 -4.93 25.12
CA ILE A 17 -2.37 -5.58 24.30
C ILE A 17 -2.22 -7.09 24.38
N GLU A 18 -3.32 -7.78 24.59
CA GLU A 18 -3.44 -9.23 24.37
C GLU A 18 -4.27 -9.48 23.12
N TYR A 19 -3.90 -10.48 22.36
CA TYR A 19 -4.66 -10.97 21.20
C TYR A 19 -4.40 -12.46 20.97
N THR A 20 -5.21 -13.08 20.14
CA THR A 20 -4.99 -14.41 19.60
C THR A 20 -4.62 -14.31 18.13
N GLU A 21 -3.64 -15.10 17.69
CA GLU A 21 -3.24 -15.16 16.30
C GLU A 21 -4.06 -16.24 15.56
N THR A 22 -4.46 -15.96 14.33
CA THR A 22 -5.09 -16.93 13.43
C THR A 22 -4.03 -17.76 12.73
N ASP A 23 -4.41 -18.85 12.08
CA ASP A 23 -3.51 -19.68 11.26
C ASP A 23 -2.88 -18.91 10.10
N THR A 24 -3.48 -17.78 9.70
CA THR A 24 -2.97 -16.88 8.66
C THR A 24 -2.13 -15.72 9.21
N GLY A 25 -1.84 -15.71 10.51
CA GLY A 25 -1.03 -14.67 11.16
C GLY A 25 -1.77 -13.36 11.44
N ALA A 26 -3.09 -13.32 11.26
CA ALA A 26 -3.87 -12.14 11.63
C ALA A 26 -4.25 -12.18 13.12
N HIS A 27 -4.26 -11.02 13.78
CA HIS A 27 -4.61 -10.90 15.18
C HIS A 27 -6.12 -10.66 15.37
N LYS A 28 -6.70 -11.24 16.43
CA LYS A 28 -8.11 -11.12 16.82
C LYS A 28 -8.30 -11.19 18.33
N ASN A 29 -9.53 -10.96 18.80
CA ASN A 29 -9.87 -10.98 20.23
C ASN A 29 -8.98 -10.04 21.06
N TYR A 30 -8.80 -8.81 20.57
CA TYR A 30 -7.97 -7.81 21.22
C TYR A 30 -8.50 -7.46 22.61
N LYS A 31 -7.58 -7.29 23.55
CA LYS A 31 -7.87 -6.85 24.90
C LYS A 31 -6.80 -5.90 25.38
N LEU A 32 -7.20 -4.72 25.83
CA LEU A 32 -6.31 -3.79 26.52
C LEU A 32 -6.14 -4.22 27.99
N ILE A 33 -4.90 -4.40 28.41
CA ILE A 33 -4.52 -4.71 29.78
C ILE A 33 -3.84 -3.50 30.39
N ARG A 34 -4.29 -3.13 31.57
CA ARG A 34 -3.62 -2.13 32.42
C ARG A 34 -2.90 -2.86 33.56
N SER A 35 -1.67 -2.55 33.79
CA SER A 35 -0.88 -3.06 34.89
C SER A 35 -0.11 -1.95 35.58
N ASP A 36 0.23 -2.19 36.85
CA ASP A 36 1.04 -1.27 37.65
C ASP A 36 2.52 -1.76 37.70
N ASP A 37 2.89 -2.75 36.87
CA ASP A 37 4.23 -3.34 36.83
C ASP A 37 5.23 -2.40 36.12
N ASP A 38 6.44 -2.27 36.70
CA ASP A 38 7.57 -1.46 36.21
C ASP A 38 8.23 -1.99 34.91
N SER A 39 7.48 -2.54 33.98
CA SER A 39 8.03 -2.95 32.67
C SER A 39 8.50 -1.73 31.89
N PRO A 40 9.68 -1.75 31.26
CA PRO A 40 10.19 -0.63 30.47
C PRO A 40 9.35 -0.47 29.21
N ILE A 41 8.32 0.37 29.27
CA ILE A 41 7.47 0.71 28.16
C ILE A 41 7.76 2.15 27.75
N VAL A 42 7.62 2.43 26.45
CA VAL A 42 7.88 3.76 25.89
C VAL A 42 6.99 4.80 26.55
N ASN A 43 7.58 5.73 27.30
CA ASN A 43 6.90 6.88 27.88
C ASN A 43 6.78 8.00 26.84
N PRO A 44 5.60 8.42 26.41
CA PRO A 44 5.47 9.61 25.59
C PRO A 44 5.81 10.85 26.44
N VAL A 45 6.85 11.56 26.06
CA VAL A 45 7.17 12.87 26.63
C VAL A 45 6.30 13.92 25.92
N GLY A 46 5.08 14.12 26.42
CA GLY A 46 4.08 15.00 25.81
C GLY A 46 3.33 14.33 24.64
N LEU A 47 2.29 14.98 24.14
CA LEU A 47 1.57 14.54 22.95
C LEU A 47 2.41 14.77 21.69
N PRO A 48 2.54 13.78 20.80
CA PRO A 48 3.14 14.00 19.49
C PRO A 48 2.42 15.10 18.69
N PRO A 49 3.12 15.85 17.82
CA PRO A 49 2.53 16.98 17.10
C PRO A 49 1.28 16.61 16.30
N HIS A 50 1.23 15.43 15.68
CA HIS A 50 0.08 14.97 14.93
C HIS A 50 -1.15 14.69 15.82
N LEU A 51 -0.97 14.30 17.08
CA LEU A 51 -2.08 14.15 18.04
C LEU A 51 -2.53 15.48 18.68
N ALA A 52 -1.76 16.55 18.49
CA ALA A 52 -2.15 17.90 18.85
C ALA A 52 -2.97 18.59 17.74
N SER A 53 -3.21 17.92 16.60
CA SER A 53 -4.07 18.39 15.52
C SER A 53 -5.50 18.65 15.99
N GLN A 54 -6.17 19.60 15.36
CA GLN A 54 -7.56 19.93 15.67
C GLN A 54 -8.56 18.90 15.14
N ASN A 55 -8.18 18.17 14.08
CA ASN A 55 -9.02 17.16 13.41
C ASN A 55 -8.35 15.81 13.46
N ILE A 56 -8.82 14.96 14.35
CA ILE A 56 -8.35 13.57 14.42
C ILE A 56 -9.52 12.66 14.04
N THR A 57 -9.29 11.81 13.05
CA THR A 57 -10.26 10.81 12.59
C THR A 57 -9.66 9.43 12.68
N VAL A 58 -10.42 8.49 13.24
CA VAL A 58 -10.15 7.05 13.13
C VAL A 58 -11.01 6.50 12.01
N LEU A 59 -10.38 6.14 10.90
CA LEU A 59 -11.03 5.58 9.71
C LEU A 59 -10.88 4.06 9.70
N ASP A 60 -11.97 3.35 9.93
CA ASP A 60 -11.99 1.88 10.00
C ASP A 60 -12.55 1.26 8.71
N SER A 61 -11.65 0.74 7.89
CA SER A 61 -11.97 -0.02 6.68
C SER A 61 -12.33 -1.46 7.04
N VAL A 62 -13.60 -1.69 7.39
CA VAL A 62 -14.05 -2.93 8.03
C VAL A 62 -13.92 -4.20 7.19
N ASN A 63 -13.88 -4.06 5.87
CA ASN A 63 -13.72 -5.18 4.94
C ASN A 63 -12.26 -5.47 4.59
N SER A 64 -11.29 -4.69 5.15
CA SER A 64 -9.88 -4.92 4.93
C SER A 64 -9.39 -6.22 5.58
N GLY A 65 -8.50 -6.92 4.87
CA GLY A 65 -7.92 -8.19 5.32
C GLY A 65 -8.99 -9.28 5.44
N ILE A 66 -9.12 -9.86 6.61
CA ILE A 66 -10.12 -10.91 6.94
C ILE A 66 -11.40 -10.35 7.58
N GLY A 67 -11.61 -9.03 7.50
CA GLY A 67 -12.77 -8.37 8.12
C GLY A 67 -12.56 -8.01 9.60
N ARG A 68 -13.67 -7.68 10.28
CA ARG A 68 -13.65 -7.14 11.66
C ARG A 68 -14.35 -8.00 12.70
N GLU A 69 -14.99 -9.09 12.39
CA GLU A 69 -15.80 -9.88 13.35
C GLU A 69 -15.18 -9.89 14.78
N ASP A 70 -14.13 -10.70 15.00
CA ASP A 70 -13.40 -10.76 16.28
C ASP A 70 -12.21 -9.80 16.34
N ARG A 71 -12.17 -8.78 15.48
CA ARG A 71 -11.02 -7.86 15.26
C ARG A 71 -11.36 -6.40 15.54
N ASP A 72 -12.19 -6.13 16.52
CA ASP A 72 -12.58 -4.77 16.93
C ASP A 72 -11.47 -4.09 17.74
N LEU A 73 -10.38 -3.75 17.06
CA LEU A 73 -9.22 -3.06 17.64
C LEU A 73 -9.59 -1.65 18.16
N TYR A 74 -10.53 -0.99 17.47
CA TYR A 74 -10.93 0.36 17.87
C TYR A 74 -11.56 0.37 19.26
N ASN A 75 -12.65 -0.37 19.46
CA ASN A 75 -13.35 -0.36 20.75
C ASN A 75 -12.54 -1.05 21.85
N ALA A 76 -11.77 -2.10 21.52
CA ALA A 76 -11.03 -2.85 22.50
C ALA A 76 -9.76 -2.12 22.99
N VAL A 77 -9.11 -1.32 22.13
CA VAL A 77 -7.77 -0.77 22.43
C VAL A 77 -7.66 0.73 22.15
N LEU A 78 -7.92 1.18 20.92
CA LEU A 78 -7.64 2.57 20.53
C LEU A 78 -8.51 3.59 21.27
N LYS A 79 -9.81 3.34 21.30
CA LYS A 79 -10.77 4.24 21.95
C LYS A 79 -10.47 4.44 23.44
N PRO A 80 -10.19 3.40 24.25
CA PRO A 80 -9.75 3.57 25.63
C PRO A 80 -8.45 4.37 25.76
N LEU A 81 -7.43 4.10 24.93
CA LEU A 81 -6.15 4.82 24.98
C LEU A 81 -6.29 6.30 24.60
N LEU A 82 -7.08 6.62 23.56
CA LEU A 82 -7.36 8.01 23.17
C LEU A 82 -8.13 8.74 24.27
N ALA A 83 -9.05 8.05 24.96
CA ALA A 83 -9.78 8.62 26.11
C ALA A 83 -8.88 8.93 27.31
N GLU A 84 -7.93 8.05 27.65
CA GLU A 84 -6.94 8.28 28.74
C GLU A 84 -6.11 9.54 28.48
N LEU A 85 -5.81 9.84 27.22
CA LEU A 85 -5.07 11.04 26.82
C LEU A 85 -5.98 12.25 26.56
N SER A 86 -7.30 12.12 26.80
CA SER A 86 -8.31 13.15 26.51
C SER A 86 -8.31 13.63 25.06
N ILE A 87 -7.94 12.75 24.11
CA ILE A 87 -7.89 13.05 22.69
C ILE A 87 -9.30 12.91 22.10
N GLN A 88 -9.85 14.04 21.68
CA GLN A 88 -11.12 14.06 20.94
C GLN A 88 -10.89 13.63 19.50
N HIS A 89 -11.74 12.77 18.99
CA HIS A 89 -11.64 12.27 17.62
C HIS A 89 -13.01 11.86 17.06
N GLU A 90 -13.10 11.84 15.75
CA GLU A 90 -14.21 11.24 15.02
C GLU A 90 -13.89 9.76 14.72
N TYR A 91 -14.90 8.89 14.79
CA TYR A 91 -14.78 7.50 14.36
C TYR A 91 -15.68 7.24 13.18
N ILE A 92 -15.07 6.89 12.04
CA ILE A 92 -15.76 6.58 10.79
C ILE A 92 -15.53 5.11 10.45
N LYS A 93 -16.63 4.37 10.38
CA LYS A 93 -16.66 2.98 9.98
C LYS A 93 -17.18 2.89 8.55
N THR A 94 -16.41 2.25 7.65
CA THR A 94 -16.86 2.07 6.27
C THR A 94 -18.10 1.15 6.21
N THR A 95 -19.04 1.48 5.35
CA THR A 95 -20.28 0.72 5.15
C THR A 95 -20.37 0.08 3.76
N ASP A 96 -19.63 0.66 2.80
CA ASP A 96 -19.63 0.27 1.39
C ASP A 96 -18.27 0.58 0.74
N ALA A 97 -18.18 0.34 -0.57
CA ALA A 97 -16.97 0.58 -1.36
C ALA A 97 -16.63 2.06 -1.53
N ASP A 98 -17.62 2.96 -1.45
CA ASP A 98 -17.44 4.39 -1.69
C ASP A 98 -17.18 5.19 -0.40
N SER A 99 -17.23 4.55 0.77
CA SER A 99 -17.12 5.22 2.06
C SER A 99 -15.83 6.03 2.23
N ILE A 100 -14.68 5.49 1.81
CA ILE A 100 -13.39 6.19 1.92
C ILE A 100 -13.29 7.32 0.93
N SER A 101 -13.72 7.13 -0.32
CA SER A 101 -13.73 8.17 -1.35
C SER A 101 -14.63 9.33 -0.94
N HIS A 102 -15.80 9.04 -0.39
CA HIS A 102 -16.70 10.07 0.13
C HIS A 102 -16.08 10.84 1.31
N PHE A 103 -15.49 10.13 2.26
CA PHE A 103 -14.75 10.77 3.37
C PHE A 103 -13.66 11.70 2.86
N ALA A 104 -12.84 11.23 1.91
CA ALA A 104 -11.74 12.02 1.33
C ALA A 104 -12.23 13.30 0.64
N GLN A 105 -13.33 13.22 -0.12
CA GLN A 105 -13.94 14.37 -0.80
C GLN A 105 -14.54 15.39 0.17
N CYS A 106 -14.97 14.95 1.37
CA CYS A 106 -15.55 15.82 2.40
C CYS A 106 -14.54 16.31 3.43
N LEU A 107 -13.26 15.88 3.35
CA LEU A 107 -12.24 16.27 4.32
C LEU A 107 -11.98 17.77 4.30
N ASP A 108 -12.01 18.40 5.49
CA ASP A 108 -11.71 19.83 5.65
C ASP A 108 -10.21 20.10 5.46
N LEU A 109 -9.82 20.47 4.26
CA LEU A 109 -8.42 20.77 3.89
C LEU A 109 -7.93 22.12 4.41
N ALA A 110 -8.79 22.94 5.03
CA ALA A 110 -8.39 24.21 5.65
C ALA A 110 -7.80 24.04 7.07
N LYS A 111 -7.53 22.80 7.48
CA LYS A 111 -6.95 22.44 8.79
C LYS A 111 -5.97 21.31 8.67
N ASP A 112 -5.09 21.20 9.65
CA ASP A 112 -4.26 20.01 9.83
C ASP A 112 -5.14 18.83 10.27
N ASN A 113 -5.01 17.72 9.57
CA ASN A 113 -5.77 16.50 9.80
C ASN A 113 -4.84 15.36 10.22
N THR A 114 -5.25 14.58 11.21
CA THR A 114 -4.62 13.30 11.53
C THR A 114 -5.62 12.18 11.31
N ILE A 115 -5.24 11.21 10.46
CA ILE A 115 -6.11 10.10 10.09
C ILE A 115 -5.45 8.80 10.52
N ILE A 116 -6.02 8.16 11.54
CA ILE A 116 -5.61 6.83 12.00
C ILE A 116 -6.39 5.83 11.15
N VAL A 117 -5.69 5.13 10.24
CA VAL A 117 -6.32 4.21 9.29
C VAL A 117 -6.20 2.78 9.80
N LEU A 118 -7.32 2.17 10.21
CA LEU A 118 -7.40 0.73 10.45
C LEU A 118 -7.75 0.06 9.12
N GLY A 119 -6.72 -0.35 8.38
CA GLY A 119 -6.94 -0.86 7.03
C GLY A 119 -5.67 -1.36 6.37
N GLY A 120 -5.72 -1.45 5.07
CA GLY A 120 -4.58 -1.79 4.21
C GLY A 120 -4.20 -0.64 3.28
N ASP A 121 -3.30 -0.95 2.36
CA ASP A 121 -2.79 0.00 1.37
C ASP A 121 -3.89 0.59 0.49
N THR A 122 -4.88 -0.22 0.10
CA THR A 122 -6.04 0.23 -0.70
C THR A 122 -6.80 1.35 -0.01
N SER A 123 -6.95 1.30 1.33
CA SER A 123 -7.64 2.36 2.08
C SER A 123 -6.88 3.70 2.01
N ILE A 124 -5.55 3.65 2.06
CA ILE A 124 -4.70 4.84 1.93
C ILE A 124 -4.68 5.33 0.48
N TYR A 125 -4.62 4.40 -0.49
CA TYR A 125 -4.72 4.69 -1.91
C TYR A 125 -6.04 5.41 -2.27
N GLU A 126 -7.17 4.91 -1.81
CA GLU A 126 -8.48 5.55 -2.01
C GLU A 126 -8.53 6.92 -1.36
N LEU A 127 -7.98 7.07 -0.15
CA LEU A 127 -7.92 8.35 0.56
C LEU A 127 -7.21 9.41 -0.30
N PHE A 128 -5.95 9.20 -0.72
CA PHE A 128 -5.21 10.23 -1.42
C PHE A 128 -5.67 10.46 -2.88
N ASN A 129 -6.22 9.46 -3.57
CA ASN A 129 -6.74 9.64 -4.92
C ASN A 129 -8.03 10.46 -4.96
N ASN A 130 -8.81 10.48 -3.88
CA ASN A 130 -10.10 11.18 -3.81
C ASN A 130 -10.06 12.50 -3.04
N LEU A 131 -8.91 12.94 -2.52
CA LEU A 131 -8.75 14.28 -1.96
C LEU A 131 -8.96 15.36 -3.02
N ASP A 132 -9.56 16.48 -2.62
CA ASP A 132 -9.75 17.62 -3.53
C ASP A 132 -8.41 18.26 -3.93
N LYS A 133 -7.96 17.95 -5.13
CA LYS A 133 -6.73 18.50 -5.72
C LYS A 133 -6.90 19.94 -6.23
N SER A 134 -8.12 20.44 -6.28
CA SER A 134 -8.45 21.82 -6.70
C SER A 134 -8.50 22.82 -5.55
N TYR A 135 -8.36 22.35 -4.30
CA TYR A 135 -8.30 23.22 -3.13
C TYR A 135 -7.22 24.29 -3.30
N SER A 136 -7.55 25.55 -3.01
CA SER A 136 -6.68 26.72 -3.25
C SER A 136 -6.42 27.56 -2.01
N GLY A 137 -6.78 27.05 -0.81
CA GLY A 137 -6.47 27.70 0.48
C GLY A 137 -5.03 27.48 0.94
N ASP A 138 -4.76 27.81 2.20
CA ASP A 138 -3.47 27.58 2.82
C ASP A 138 -3.14 26.08 2.86
N LYS A 139 -1.84 25.75 2.72
CA LYS A 139 -1.38 24.38 2.69
C LYS A 139 -1.31 23.80 4.10
N HIS A 140 -2.17 22.83 4.38
CA HIS A 140 -2.21 22.08 5.64
C HIS A 140 -1.69 20.66 5.50
N SER A 141 -1.42 20.01 6.64
CA SER A 141 -0.97 18.62 6.67
C SER A 141 -2.13 17.64 6.78
N ILE A 142 -1.97 16.50 6.10
CA ILE A 142 -2.75 15.28 6.30
C ILE A 142 -1.78 14.23 6.78
N ASP A 143 -1.81 13.92 8.07
CA ASP A 143 -0.89 13.00 8.72
C ASP A 143 -1.58 11.66 8.91
N VAL A 144 -1.11 10.65 8.18
CA VAL A 144 -1.69 9.30 8.20
C VAL A 144 -0.91 8.42 9.15
N CYS A 145 -1.61 7.78 10.08
CA CYS A 145 -1.11 6.76 10.98
C CYS A 145 -1.65 5.39 10.53
N PRO A 146 -0.90 4.61 9.75
CA PRO A 146 -1.38 3.33 9.23
C PRO A 146 -1.33 2.26 10.33
N ILE A 147 -2.45 1.55 10.54
CA ILE A 147 -2.51 0.33 11.35
C ILE A 147 -2.71 -0.86 10.40
N PRO A 148 -1.79 -1.83 10.37
CA PRO A 148 -1.70 -2.86 9.35
C PRO A 148 -2.78 -3.95 9.53
N MET A 149 -4.01 -3.66 9.13
CA MET A 149 -5.15 -4.58 9.21
C MET A 149 -5.64 -5.07 7.84
N GLY A 150 -4.93 -4.73 6.76
CA GLY A 150 -5.16 -5.21 5.40
C GLY A 150 -4.43 -6.51 5.06
N SER A 151 -4.48 -6.92 3.77
CA SER A 151 -3.77 -8.10 3.28
C SER A 151 -2.28 -7.83 2.99
N GLY A 152 -1.93 -6.65 2.47
CA GLY A 152 -0.56 -6.29 2.06
C GLY A 152 0.18 -5.43 3.09
N ASN A 153 -0.33 -4.25 3.38
CA ASN A 153 0.18 -3.26 4.34
C ASN A 153 1.59 -2.71 4.01
N ALA A 154 1.91 -2.54 2.73
CA ALA A 154 3.21 -2.10 2.25
C ALA A 154 3.68 -0.77 2.87
N ILE A 155 2.77 0.22 3.00
CA ILE A 155 3.06 1.52 3.59
C ILE A 155 3.42 1.38 5.07
N ALA A 156 2.65 0.61 5.84
CA ALA A 156 2.94 0.35 7.25
C ALA A 156 4.27 -0.40 7.41
N LEU A 157 4.51 -1.42 6.60
CA LEU A 157 5.77 -2.19 6.62
C LEU A 157 6.99 -1.33 6.29
N ALA A 158 6.87 -0.43 5.30
CA ALA A 158 7.95 0.49 4.94
C ALA A 158 8.26 1.51 6.06
N ALA A 159 7.28 1.83 6.90
CA ALA A 159 7.46 2.65 8.11
C ALA A 159 7.91 1.82 9.34
N GLY A 160 8.22 0.52 9.18
CA GLY A 160 8.61 -0.35 10.29
C GLY A 160 7.45 -0.82 11.18
N LEU A 161 6.21 -0.60 10.75
CA LEU A 161 4.99 -0.88 11.52
C LEU A 161 4.41 -2.24 11.10
N GLY A 162 5.16 -3.32 11.34
CA GLY A 162 4.81 -4.68 10.90
C GLY A 162 3.73 -5.38 11.74
N SER A 163 3.17 -4.72 12.75
CA SER A 163 2.10 -5.23 13.59
C SER A 163 1.24 -4.11 14.17
N GLU A 164 0.03 -4.45 14.65
CA GLU A 164 -0.89 -3.48 15.23
C GLU A 164 -0.31 -2.83 16.49
N GLU A 165 0.40 -3.58 17.35
CA GLU A 165 1.04 -3.03 18.53
C GLU A 165 2.12 -2.00 18.20
N LEU A 166 3.00 -2.27 17.21
CA LEU A 166 4.02 -1.32 16.76
C LEU A 166 3.37 -0.05 16.17
N ALA A 167 2.29 -0.22 15.42
CA ALA A 167 1.55 0.90 14.85
C ALA A 167 0.89 1.75 15.94
N ILE A 168 0.29 1.13 16.96
CA ILE A 168 -0.28 1.84 18.10
C ILE A 168 0.82 2.56 18.87
N GLN A 169 1.93 1.91 19.19
CA GLN A 169 3.08 2.57 19.83
C GLN A 169 3.52 3.80 19.03
N ASN A 170 3.64 3.67 17.70
CA ASN A 170 4.05 4.75 16.81
C ASN A 170 3.09 5.95 16.88
N ILE A 171 1.77 5.74 16.97
CA ILE A 171 0.78 6.82 17.10
C ILE A 171 1.12 7.72 18.30
N TYR A 172 1.55 7.14 19.43
CA TYR A 172 1.81 7.88 20.66
C TYR A 172 3.26 8.32 20.85
N THR A 173 4.20 7.81 20.05
CA THR A 173 5.64 8.01 20.29
C THR A 173 6.40 8.60 19.10
N ALA A 174 5.82 8.59 17.89
CA ALA A 174 6.49 9.11 16.71
C ALA A 174 6.83 10.60 16.86
N LYS A 175 8.10 10.91 16.61
CA LYS A 175 8.63 12.28 16.61
C LYS A 175 8.79 12.86 15.21
N SER A 176 8.62 12.02 14.19
CA SER A 176 8.80 12.36 12.79
C SER A 176 7.65 11.85 11.93
N LYS A 177 7.47 12.53 10.83
CA LYS A 177 6.62 12.14 9.72
C LYS A 177 7.35 12.49 8.44
N SER A 178 7.15 11.75 7.38
CA SER A 178 7.71 12.06 6.06
C SER A 178 6.59 12.17 5.03
N PRO A 179 6.72 13.11 4.08
CA PRO A 179 5.82 13.14 2.93
C PRO A 179 5.83 11.80 2.20
N LEU A 180 4.67 11.33 1.80
CA LEU A 180 4.55 10.19 0.91
C LEU A 180 4.78 10.66 -0.52
N PRO A 181 5.83 10.21 -1.21
CA PRO A 181 6.01 10.50 -2.62
C PRO A 181 4.93 9.84 -3.46
N PHE A 182 4.47 10.55 -4.47
CA PHE A 182 3.48 10.05 -5.40
C PHE A 182 4.02 10.02 -6.82
N PHE A 183 3.48 9.08 -7.60
CA PHE A 183 3.73 8.92 -9.02
C PHE A 183 2.39 8.94 -9.75
N GLU A 184 2.36 9.58 -10.90
CA GLU A 184 1.20 9.58 -11.78
C GLU A 184 1.40 8.57 -12.90
N ILE A 185 0.42 7.68 -13.06
CA ILE A 185 0.32 6.80 -14.22
C ILE A 185 -0.78 7.33 -15.14
N GLN A 186 -0.46 7.49 -16.42
CA GLN A 186 -1.39 7.91 -17.46
C GLN A 186 -1.67 6.76 -18.41
N PHE A 187 -2.93 6.53 -18.66
CA PHE A 187 -3.42 5.46 -19.50
C PHE A 187 -3.81 5.95 -20.90
N PRO A 188 -3.67 5.12 -21.92
CA PRO A 188 -4.19 5.41 -23.23
C PRO A 188 -5.73 5.31 -23.25
N LYS A 189 -6.37 5.97 -24.22
CA LYS A 189 -7.83 5.90 -24.42
C LYS A 189 -8.30 4.44 -24.50
N GLY A 190 -9.41 4.15 -23.81
CA GLY A 190 -10.03 2.82 -23.72
C GLY A 190 -9.50 1.97 -22.57
N ALA A 191 -8.77 2.57 -21.62
CA ALA A 191 -8.47 1.98 -20.34
C ALA A 191 -9.68 2.10 -19.40
N HIS A 192 -9.98 1.06 -18.64
CA HIS A 192 -11.08 1.07 -17.68
C HIS A 192 -10.82 0.14 -16.49
N PHE A 193 -11.40 0.47 -15.35
CA PHE A 193 -11.37 -0.41 -14.18
C PHE A 193 -12.11 -1.71 -14.47
N VAL A 194 -11.50 -2.84 -14.13
CA VAL A 194 -12.15 -4.15 -14.31
C VAL A 194 -13.34 -4.29 -13.36
N SER A 195 -13.26 -3.75 -12.14
CA SER A 195 -14.29 -3.87 -11.11
C SER A 195 -15.58 -3.12 -11.42
N THR A 196 -15.48 -1.93 -12.06
CA THR A 196 -16.63 -1.03 -12.28
C THR A 196 -16.95 -0.81 -13.75
N GLY A 197 -16.01 -1.10 -14.66
CA GLY A 197 -16.11 -0.73 -16.08
C GLY A 197 -15.96 0.78 -16.36
N ALA A 198 -15.69 1.60 -15.33
CA ALA A 198 -15.49 3.03 -15.50
C ALA A 198 -14.19 3.32 -16.25
N GLU A 199 -14.24 4.28 -17.20
CA GLU A 199 -13.03 4.72 -17.91
C GLU A 199 -12.07 5.41 -16.94
N VAL A 200 -10.75 5.23 -17.20
CA VAL A 200 -9.68 5.83 -16.42
C VAL A 200 -8.64 6.44 -17.36
N GLU A 201 -8.28 7.70 -17.11
CA GLU A 201 -7.25 8.41 -17.85
C GLU A 201 -5.93 8.48 -17.07
N SER A 202 -6.00 8.68 -15.77
CA SER A 202 -4.83 8.71 -14.89
C SER A 202 -5.17 8.26 -13.47
N LEU A 203 -4.14 7.75 -12.79
CA LEU A 203 -4.19 7.43 -11.36
C LEU A 203 -2.90 7.91 -10.69
N THR A 204 -2.98 8.13 -9.39
CA THR A 204 -1.81 8.38 -8.55
C THR A 204 -1.52 7.13 -7.73
N PHE A 205 -0.26 6.72 -7.60
CA PHE A 205 0.16 5.58 -6.80
C PHE A 205 1.38 5.89 -5.95
N ALA A 206 1.63 5.07 -4.93
CA ALA A 206 2.75 5.22 -4.01
C ALA A 206 3.52 3.92 -3.75
N ILE A 207 3.01 2.76 -4.19
CA ILE A 207 3.57 1.45 -3.84
C ILE A 207 4.08 0.72 -5.07
N ILE A 208 3.18 0.35 -5.98
CA ILE A 208 3.51 -0.54 -7.09
C ILE A 208 2.55 -0.40 -8.26
N VAL A 209 3.10 -0.44 -9.47
CA VAL A 209 2.36 -0.75 -10.68
C VAL A 209 2.87 -2.07 -11.22
N SER A 210 1.97 -3.01 -11.45
CA SER A 210 2.33 -4.32 -11.94
C SER A 210 1.62 -4.69 -13.22
N PHE A 211 2.27 -5.56 -13.98
CA PHE A 211 1.88 -6.06 -15.28
C PHE A 211 2.08 -7.57 -15.34
N ALA A 212 1.82 -8.16 -16.50
CA ALA A 212 2.06 -9.58 -16.76
C ALA A 212 1.35 -10.48 -15.73
N MET A 213 2.00 -11.54 -15.30
CA MET A 213 1.42 -12.51 -14.38
C MET A 213 0.98 -11.88 -13.06
N HIS A 214 1.72 -10.88 -12.51
CA HIS A 214 1.33 -10.26 -11.23
C HIS A 214 -0.01 -9.51 -11.33
N ALA A 215 -0.24 -8.73 -12.38
CA ALA A 215 -1.52 -8.06 -12.56
C ALA A 215 -2.68 -9.05 -12.77
N LYS A 216 -2.42 -10.17 -13.46
CA LYS A 216 -3.40 -11.25 -13.63
C LYS A 216 -3.74 -11.95 -12.33
N LEU A 217 -2.73 -12.26 -11.50
CA LEU A 217 -3.01 -12.90 -10.21
C LEU A 217 -3.84 -12.00 -9.29
N VAL A 218 -3.59 -10.68 -9.29
CA VAL A 218 -4.43 -9.75 -8.52
C VAL A 218 -5.86 -9.75 -9.06
N HIS A 219 -6.04 -9.74 -10.38
CA HIS A 219 -7.34 -9.86 -11.01
C HIS A 219 -8.08 -11.14 -10.59
N TYR A 220 -7.42 -12.29 -10.60
CA TYR A 220 -8.01 -13.56 -10.19
C TYR A 220 -8.32 -13.60 -8.69
N ALA A 221 -7.46 -13.02 -7.85
CA ALA A 221 -7.68 -12.96 -6.41
C ALA A 221 -8.91 -12.12 -6.02
N GLU A 222 -9.38 -11.22 -6.91
CA GLU A 222 -10.60 -10.43 -6.70
C GLU A 222 -11.90 -11.19 -7.03
N ASP A 223 -11.82 -12.45 -7.49
CA ASP A 223 -13.04 -13.27 -7.67
C ASP A 223 -13.81 -13.35 -6.32
N PRO A 224 -15.09 -12.94 -6.31
CA PRO A 224 -15.93 -12.99 -5.11
C PRO A 224 -15.94 -14.35 -4.40
N LYS A 225 -15.76 -15.44 -5.17
CA LYS A 225 -15.72 -16.81 -4.63
C LYS A 225 -14.48 -17.07 -3.76
N LEU A 226 -13.40 -16.32 -3.98
CA LEU A 226 -12.15 -16.48 -3.25
C LEU A 226 -12.06 -15.58 -2.00
N ARG A 227 -12.95 -14.61 -1.83
CA ARG A 227 -12.90 -13.63 -0.71
C ARG A 227 -12.88 -14.30 0.66
N GLY A 228 -13.60 -15.40 0.83
CA GLY A 228 -13.63 -16.17 2.09
C GLY A 228 -12.29 -16.81 2.49
N LEU A 229 -11.33 -16.89 1.56
CA LEU A 229 -9.99 -17.44 1.82
C LEU A 229 -9.02 -16.42 2.42
N GLY A 230 -9.42 -15.15 2.57
CA GLY A 230 -8.51 -14.09 3.04
C GLY A 230 -7.26 -13.99 2.16
N VAL A 231 -6.06 -14.00 2.78
CA VAL A 231 -4.79 -13.93 2.03
C VAL A 231 -4.50 -15.18 1.20
N ASP A 232 -5.05 -16.34 1.55
CA ASP A 232 -4.84 -17.58 0.80
C ASP A 232 -5.45 -17.54 -0.61
N ARG A 233 -6.37 -16.58 -0.88
CA ARG A 233 -6.88 -16.35 -2.24
C ARG A 233 -5.77 -16.07 -3.26
N PHE A 234 -4.70 -15.42 -2.84
CA PHE A 234 -3.55 -15.13 -3.72
C PHE A 234 -2.79 -16.40 -4.11
N LYS A 235 -2.70 -17.41 -3.23
CA LYS A 235 -2.11 -18.71 -3.57
C LYS A 235 -2.90 -19.43 -4.66
N VAL A 236 -4.24 -19.38 -4.56
CA VAL A 236 -5.12 -19.95 -5.59
C VAL A 236 -4.95 -19.19 -6.91
N ALA A 237 -4.92 -17.85 -6.85
CA ALA A 237 -4.75 -17.00 -8.02
C ALA A 237 -3.39 -17.21 -8.72
N VAL A 238 -2.30 -17.41 -7.97
CA VAL A 238 -0.98 -17.79 -8.52
C VAL A 238 -1.09 -19.09 -9.28
N GLY A 239 -1.74 -20.13 -8.72
CA GLY A 239 -1.95 -21.41 -9.40
C GLY A 239 -2.64 -21.22 -10.76
N GLN A 240 -3.74 -20.45 -10.79
CA GLN A 240 -4.47 -20.15 -12.02
C GLN A 240 -3.61 -19.39 -13.05
N ALA A 241 -2.86 -18.38 -12.60
CA ALA A 241 -2.02 -17.58 -13.49
C ALA A 241 -0.85 -18.37 -14.08
N LEU A 242 -0.33 -19.36 -13.37
CA LEU A 242 0.75 -20.24 -13.86
C LEU A 242 0.29 -21.27 -14.91
N GLU A 243 -1.01 -21.52 -15.05
CA GLU A 243 -1.55 -22.38 -16.12
C GLU A 243 -1.58 -21.70 -17.48
N GLU A 244 -1.37 -20.38 -17.55
CA GLU A 244 -1.42 -19.60 -18.76
C GLU A 244 -0.03 -19.33 -19.35
N PRO A 245 0.05 -18.98 -20.69
CA PRO A 245 1.32 -18.55 -21.28
C PRO A 245 1.87 -17.30 -20.57
N LEU A 246 3.11 -17.37 -20.10
CA LEU A 246 3.75 -16.32 -19.30
C LEU A 246 4.53 -15.27 -20.13
N GLN A 247 4.60 -15.42 -21.47
CA GLN A 247 5.32 -14.48 -22.34
C GLN A 247 4.48 -13.23 -22.64
N PHE A 248 4.37 -12.32 -21.64
CA PHE A 248 3.69 -11.04 -21.83
C PHE A 248 4.63 -10.04 -22.52
N LYS A 249 4.14 -9.32 -23.53
CA LYS A 249 4.94 -8.48 -24.42
C LYS A 249 4.78 -7.02 -24.12
N PHE A 250 5.80 -6.43 -23.50
CA PHE A 250 5.90 -5.00 -23.19
C PHE A 250 7.32 -4.51 -23.49
N ASP A 251 7.45 -3.26 -24.00
CA ASP A 251 8.74 -2.58 -24.08
C ASP A 251 8.78 -1.52 -22.96
N LEU A 252 9.84 -1.55 -22.16
CA LEU A 252 10.08 -0.59 -21.09
C LEU A 252 11.20 0.36 -21.50
N SER A 253 10.91 1.65 -21.53
CA SER A 253 11.88 2.70 -21.79
C SER A 253 11.65 3.92 -20.89
N VAL A 254 12.69 4.74 -20.75
CA VAL A 254 12.61 6.02 -20.05
C VAL A 254 12.98 7.16 -20.99
N LYS A 255 12.15 8.18 -21.02
CA LYS A 255 12.45 9.44 -21.67
C LYS A 255 13.17 10.35 -20.68
N ARG A 256 14.45 10.53 -20.85
CA ARG A 256 15.30 11.34 -20.00
C ARG A 256 14.99 12.85 -20.13
N PRO A 257 15.37 13.70 -19.16
CA PRO A 257 15.13 15.14 -19.24
C PRO A 257 15.76 15.82 -20.47
N ASN A 258 16.84 15.26 -21.03
CA ASN A 258 17.47 15.72 -22.27
C ASN A 258 16.70 15.32 -23.54
N GLY A 259 15.59 14.57 -23.41
CA GLY A 259 14.75 14.06 -24.50
C GLY A 259 15.21 12.73 -25.11
N GLU A 260 16.32 12.16 -24.65
CA GLU A 260 16.77 10.83 -25.07
C GLU A 260 15.84 9.74 -24.55
N ILE A 261 15.60 8.70 -25.36
CA ILE A 261 14.82 7.54 -24.96
C ILE A 261 15.78 6.36 -24.81
N GLU A 262 15.84 5.83 -23.60
CA GLU A 262 16.69 4.70 -23.21
C GLU A 262 15.81 3.49 -22.88
N ALA A 263 16.13 2.32 -23.47
CA ALA A 263 15.48 1.05 -23.10
C ALA A 263 16.03 0.58 -21.75
N LEU A 264 15.15 0.26 -20.81
CA LEU A 264 15.54 -0.19 -19.45
C LEU A 264 15.68 -1.71 -19.37
N THR A 265 14.87 -2.47 -20.10
CA THR A 265 14.95 -3.93 -20.10
C THR A 265 15.48 -4.44 -21.45
N LYS A 266 16.23 -5.55 -21.40
CA LYS A 266 16.72 -6.24 -22.61
C LYS A 266 15.66 -7.17 -23.20
N SER A 267 14.80 -7.73 -22.36
CA SER A 267 13.72 -8.61 -22.77
C SER A 267 12.51 -7.80 -23.24
N GLN A 268 11.84 -8.32 -24.26
CA GLN A 268 10.55 -7.83 -24.76
C GLN A 268 9.39 -8.73 -24.30
N ALA A 269 9.70 -9.86 -23.67
CA ALA A 269 8.74 -10.77 -23.05
C ALA A 269 9.05 -10.90 -21.56
N HIS A 270 8.01 -10.82 -20.75
CA HIS A 270 8.12 -10.77 -19.29
C HIS A 270 7.11 -11.74 -18.68
N ALA A 271 7.57 -12.72 -17.93
CA ALA A 271 6.68 -13.55 -17.13
C ALA A 271 6.09 -12.77 -15.95
N TYR A 272 6.90 -11.87 -15.39
CA TYR A 272 6.54 -11.04 -14.22
C TYR A 272 7.17 -9.66 -14.42
N PHE A 273 6.40 -8.58 -14.22
CA PHE A 273 6.90 -7.25 -14.52
C PHE A 273 6.24 -6.20 -13.62
N ASN A 274 7.07 -5.43 -12.88
CA ASN A 274 6.62 -4.44 -11.91
C ASN A 274 7.46 -3.16 -11.95
N ILE A 275 6.81 -2.04 -11.65
CA ILE A 275 7.41 -0.75 -11.31
C ILE A 275 7.10 -0.47 -9.85
N ILE A 276 8.11 -0.24 -9.03
CA ILE A 276 8.01 -0.39 -7.58
C ILE A 276 8.59 0.83 -6.87
N ALA A 277 7.84 1.39 -5.93
CA ALA A 277 8.26 2.48 -5.05
C ALA A 277 8.48 2.00 -3.60
N ALA A 278 7.81 0.93 -3.16
CA ALA A 278 7.89 0.42 -1.80
C ALA A 278 8.74 -0.86 -1.71
N PRO A 279 9.49 -1.09 -0.61
CA PRO A 279 10.33 -2.27 -0.48
C PRO A 279 9.53 -3.57 -0.33
N PHE A 280 8.38 -3.51 0.34
CA PHE A 280 7.53 -4.67 0.65
C PHE A 280 6.16 -4.52 0.00
N ILE A 281 5.52 -5.62 -0.38
CA ILE A 281 4.10 -5.66 -0.75
C ILE A 281 3.26 -6.42 0.29
N GLU A 282 3.89 -7.30 1.05
CA GLU A 282 3.31 -7.98 2.21
C GLU A 282 4.40 -8.35 3.23
N LYS A 283 4.00 -8.80 4.40
CA LYS A 283 4.93 -9.14 5.50
C LYS A 283 5.94 -10.20 5.08
N GLY A 284 7.22 -9.85 5.15
CA GLY A 284 8.34 -10.71 4.79
C GLY A 284 8.64 -10.79 3.28
N TYR A 285 7.79 -10.27 2.40
CA TYR A 285 7.99 -10.28 0.95
C TYR A 285 8.73 -9.01 0.50
N LEU A 286 10.05 -9.04 0.55
CA LEU A 286 10.94 -7.93 0.16
C LEU A 286 11.11 -7.95 -1.38
N ILE A 287 10.17 -7.33 -2.08
CA ILE A 287 10.14 -7.33 -3.55
C ILE A 287 11.17 -6.39 -4.17
N SER A 288 11.49 -5.29 -3.51
CA SER A 288 12.41 -4.27 -4.02
C SER A 288 13.37 -3.79 -2.92
N PRO A 289 14.51 -4.49 -2.72
CA PRO A 289 15.45 -4.16 -1.65
C PRO A 289 16.04 -2.75 -1.71
N ASN A 290 16.11 -2.15 -2.90
CA ASN A 290 16.65 -0.79 -3.08
C ASN A 290 15.59 0.30 -2.90
N SER A 291 14.30 -0.02 -2.95
CA SER A 291 13.21 0.95 -2.77
C SER A 291 13.16 1.47 -1.34
N LYS A 292 12.89 2.77 -1.22
CA LYS A 292 12.64 3.45 0.06
C LYS A 292 11.42 4.33 -0.11
N LEU A 293 10.34 4.01 0.59
CA LEU A 293 9.05 4.66 0.41
C LEU A 293 9.10 6.19 0.62
N ALA A 294 10.00 6.69 1.47
CA ALA A 294 10.19 8.13 1.69
C ALA A 294 10.95 8.83 0.54
N GLN A 295 11.51 8.08 -0.42
CA GLN A 295 12.25 8.64 -1.56
C GLN A 295 11.41 8.59 -2.82
N GLN A 296 11.40 9.67 -3.59
CA GLN A 296 10.70 9.73 -4.86
C GLN A 296 11.53 9.04 -5.97
N SER A 297 11.66 7.73 -5.85
CA SER A 297 12.39 6.88 -6.80
C SER A 297 11.57 5.64 -7.16
N LEU A 298 11.76 5.16 -8.37
CA LEU A 298 11.14 3.93 -8.87
C LEU A 298 12.21 2.91 -9.25
N GLU A 299 11.98 1.68 -8.84
CA GLU A 299 12.72 0.52 -9.32
C GLU A 299 11.85 -0.28 -10.31
N TYR A 300 12.49 -0.92 -11.29
CA TYR A 300 11.81 -1.90 -12.14
C TYR A 300 12.28 -3.30 -11.82
N LEU A 301 11.37 -4.26 -11.93
CA LEU A 301 11.62 -5.68 -11.73
C LEU A 301 10.99 -6.45 -12.88
N SER A 302 11.79 -7.22 -13.61
CA SER A 302 11.32 -8.10 -14.67
C SER A 302 11.90 -9.49 -14.50
N PHE A 303 11.02 -10.49 -14.50
CA PHE A 303 11.40 -11.86 -14.77
C PHE A 303 11.11 -12.08 -16.27
N GLY A 304 12.17 -12.29 -17.05
CA GLY A 304 12.09 -12.28 -18.51
C GLY A 304 11.24 -13.41 -19.11
N ASP A 305 11.66 -13.91 -20.25
CA ASP A 305 10.99 -15.01 -20.94
C ASP A 305 11.35 -16.35 -20.28
N ILE A 306 10.62 -16.68 -19.21
CA ILE A 306 10.78 -17.93 -18.44
C ILE A 306 9.45 -18.67 -18.35
N ASP A 307 9.50 -19.97 -18.14
CA ASP A 307 8.30 -20.79 -17.96
C ASP A 307 7.83 -20.85 -16.50
N ALA A 308 6.69 -21.50 -16.26
CA ALA A 308 6.09 -21.60 -14.93
C ALA A 308 6.98 -22.38 -13.93
N ALA A 309 7.75 -23.35 -14.39
CA ALA A 309 8.61 -24.16 -13.54
C ALA A 309 9.79 -23.35 -12.99
N ASP A 310 10.35 -22.45 -13.81
CA ASP A 310 11.42 -21.54 -13.43
C ASP A 310 10.90 -20.32 -12.65
N LEU A 311 9.69 -19.85 -12.96
CA LEU A 311 9.08 -18.70 -12.26
C LEU A 311 8.69 -19.03 -10.83
N ALA A 312 8.10 -20.19 -10.56
CA ALA A 312 7.58 -20.52 -9.24
C ALA A 312 8.63 -20.44 -8.11
N PRO A 313 9.85 -20.95 -8.26
CA PRO A 313 10.91 -20.76 -7.26
C PRO A 313 11.30 -19.29 -7.08
N LEU A 314 11.36 -18.49 -8.16
CA LEU A 314 11.73 -17.09 -8.11
C LEU A 314 10.72 -16.26 -7.31
N LEU A 315 9.42 -16.58 -7.39
CA LEU A 315 8.37 -15.93 -6.61
C LEU A 315 8.50 -16.16 -5.08
N MET A 316 9.25 -17.18 -4.66
CA MET A 316 9.51 -17.45 -3.24
C MET A 316 10.77 -16.76 -2.70
N MET A 317 11.66 -16.29 -3.58
CA MET A 317 12.92 -15.66 -3.17
C MET A 317 12.78 -14.29 -2.50
N PRO A 318 11.75 -13.46 -2.75
CA PRO A 318 11.52 -12.25 -1.98
C PRO A 318 11.39 -12.48 -0.48
N TYR A 319 10.84 -13.63 -0.04
CA TYR A 319 10.80 -14.01 1.38
C TYR A 319 12.19 -14.36 1.98
N GLN A 320 13.20 -14.52 1.12
CA GLN A 320 14.58 -14.78 1.49
C GLN A 320 15.41 -13.48 1.45
N ASN A 321 14.92 -12.41 2.09
CA ASN A 321 15.54 -11.09 2.10
C ASN A 321 15.80 -10.52 0.68
N GLY A 322 14.86 -10.73 -0.25
CA GLY A 322 14.95 -10.18 -1.59
C GLY A 322 16.00 -10.87 -2.49
N ALA A 323 16.35 -12.11 -2.23
CA ALA A 323 17.40 -12.83 -2.95
C ALA A 323 17.17 -12.94 -4.47
N HIS A 324 15.92 -12.80 -4.95
CA HIS A 324 15.56 -12.83 -6.37
C HIS A 324 16.32 -11.80 -7.21
N VAL A 325 16.63 -10.61 -6.67
CA VAL A 325 17.33 -9.54 -7.43
C VAL A 325 18.76 -9.93 -7.83
N HIS A 326 19.32 -10.98 -7.26
CA HIS A 326 20.64 -11.51 -7.61
C HIS A 326 20.57 -12.68 -8.60
N SER A 327 19.39 -13.13 -8.97
CA SER A 327 19.22 -14.19 -9.98
C SER A 327 19.54 -13.66 -11.38
N PRO A 328 20.28 -14.42 -12.21
CA PRO A 328 20.55 -14.03 -13.60
C PRO A 328 19.30 -14.02 -14.49
N ALA A 329 18.21 -14.64 -14.05
CA ALA A 329 16.90 -14.62 -14.74
C ALA A 329 16.08 -13.37 -14.40
N VAL A 330 16.57 -12.50 -13.50
CA VAL A 330 15.88 -11.30 -13.04
C VAL A 330 16.61 -10.06 -13.53
N ASP A 331 15.89 -9.16 -14.16
CA ASP A 331 16.34 -7.82 -14.52
C ASP A 331 15.74 -6.85 -13.50
N TYR A 332 16.59 -6.28 -12.65
CA TYR A 332 16.20 -5.39 -11.57
C TYR A 332 17.11 -4.16 -11.55
N GLY A 333 16.52 -2.99 -11.50
CA GLY A 333 17.28 -1.75 -11.48
C GLY A 333 16.45 -0.49 -11.27
N SER A 334 17.14 0.63 -11.15
CA SER A 334 16.48 1.93 -10.96
C SER A 334 15.99 2.49 -12.30
N VAL A 335 14.79 3.07 -12.29
CA VAL A 335 14.24 3.83 -13.42
C VAL A 335 15.05 5.12 -13.64
N GLY A 336 15.53 5.73 -12.55
CA GLY A 336 16.22 7.02 -12.58
C GLY A 336 15.29 8.18 -12.93
N GLU A 337 15.88 9.34 -13.30
CA GLU A 337 15.12 10.53 -13.68
C GLU A 337 14.50 10.40 -15.08
N GLY A 338 13.25 10.84 -15.23
CA GLY A 338 12.57 10.90 -16.51
C GLY A 338 11.12 10.42 -16.45
N GLU A 339 10.53 10.31 -17.62
CA GLU A 339 9.20 9.75 -17.83
C GLU A 339 9.32 8.31 -18.30
N LEU A 340 8.77 7.38 -17.55
CA LEU A 340 8.75 5.97 -17.90
C LEU A 340 7.66 5.74 -18.96
N ILE A 341 8.00 4.97 -19.98
CA ILE A 341 7.10 4.62 -21.09
C ILE A 341 7.03 3.10 -21.19
N ILE A 342 5.83 2.56 -21.05
CA ILE A 342 5.55 1.13 -21.16
C ILE A 342 4.69 0.96 -22.42
N LYS A 343 5.31 0.45 -23.50
CA LYS A 343 4.61 0.17 -24.75
C LYS A 343 4.06 -1.25 -24.72
N ILE A 344 2.78 -1.39 -24.99
CA ILE A 344 2.08 -2.68 -24.98
C ILE A 344 2.15 -3.30 -26.37
N ASN A 345 2.71 -4.50 -26.46
CA ASN A 345 2.82 -5.28 -27.71
C ASN A 345 1.89 -6.50 -27.71
N GLU A 346 0.88 -6.50 -26.83
CA GLU A 346 -0.16 -7.53 -26.77
C GLU A 346 -1.35 -7.17 -27.66
N THR A 347 -1.94 -8.19 -28.31
CA THR A 347 -3.18 -8.05 -29.11
C THR A 347 -4.42 -8.37 -28.30
N ASP A 348 -4.28 -9.26 -27.32
CA ASP A 348 -5.35 -9.68 -26.41
C ASP A 348 -5.44 -8.71 -25.23
N LYS A 349 -6.64 -8.16 -24.99
CA LYS A 349 -6.90 -7.28 -23.84
C LYS A 349 -6.64 -7.97 -22.50
N ASP A 350 -6.93 -9.28 -22.39
CA ASP A 350 -6.76 -10.05 -21.16
C ASP A 350 -5.28 -10.32 -20.82
N ARG A 351 -4.39 -9.91 -21.72
CA ARG A 351 -2.94 -9.86 -21.50
C ARG A 351 -2.41 -8.46 -21.23
N SER A 352 -3.29 -7.44 -21.19
CA SER A 352 -2.94 -6.04 -20.93
C SER A 352 -3.33 -5.53 -19.54
N TYR A 353 -3.64 -6.45 -18.62
CA TYR A 353 -3.94 -6.04 -17.25
C TYR A 353 -2.78 -5.25 -16.62
N THR A 354 -3.15 -4.15 -16.00
CA THR A 354 -2.26 -3.31 -15.19
C THR A 354 -2.87 -3.19 -13.81
N CYS A 355 -2.12 -3.50 -12.77
CA CYS A 355 -2.58 -3.32 -11.40
C CYS A 355 -1.84 -2.14 -10.77
N VAL A 356 -2.57 -1.16 -10.25
CA VAL A 356 -2.05 0.07 -9.61
C VAL A 356 -2.49 0.08 -8.16
N ASP A 357 -1.57 -0.13 -7.24
CA ASP A 357 -1.82 -0.21 -5.77
C ASP A 357 -3.08 -1.05 -5.42
N GLY A 358 -3.29 -2.18 -6.13
CA GLY A 358 -4.43 -3.08 -5.95
C GLY A 358 -5.59 -2.88 -6.92
N SER A 359 -5.69 -1.74 -7.62
CA SER A 359 -6.74 -1.48 -8.61
C SER A 359 -6.36 -2.09 -9.97
N VAL A 360 -7.21 -2.97 -10.52
CA VAL A 360 -6.95 -3.63 -11.81
C VAL A 360 -7.60 -2.87 -12.95
N ILE A 361 -6.79 -2.52 -13.94
CA ILE A 361 -7.17 -1.82 -15.16
C ILE A 361 -6.92 -2.73 -16.36
N VAL A 362 -7.81 -2.68 -17.34
CA VAL A 362 -7.64 -3.35 -18.65
C VAL A 362 -7.74 -2.33 -19.78
N ILE A 363 -7.01 -2.54 -20.86
CA ILE A 363 -6.95 -1.63 -22.00
C ILE A 363 -7.56 -2.31 -23.22
N ASN A 364 -8.63 -1.71 -23.77
CA ASN A 364 -9.22 -2.20 -25.02
C ASN A 364 -8.30 -1.93 -26.21
N ASN A 365 -8.14 -2.93 -27.10
CA ASN A 365 -7.23 -2.86 -28.24
C ASN A 365 -5.84 -2.36 -27.86
N PRO A 366 -5.09 -3.12 -27.04
CA PRO A 366 -3.88 -2.63 -26.38
C PRO A 366 -2.68 -2.47 -27.32
N LEU A 367 -2.63 -3.17 -28.43
CA LEU A 367 -1.46 -3.22 -29.32
C LEU A 367 -0.98 -1.83 -29.76
N GLY A 368 0.28 -1.55 -29.48
CA GLY A 368 0.96 -0.31 -29.84
C GLY A 368 0.61 0.89 -28.95
N LYS A 369 -0.28 0.72 -27.99
CA LYS A 369 -0.57 1.76 -26.98
C LYS A 369 0.50 1.83 -25.93
N SER A 370 0.64 2.99 -25.31
CA SER A 370 1.61 3.19 -24.24
C SER A 370 0.95 3.72 -22.97
N ILE A 371 1.45 3.24 -21.85
CA ILE A 371 1.22 3.78 -20.51
C ILE A 371 2.45 4.63 -20.17
N THR A 372 2.27 5.76 -19.51
CA THR A 372 3.38 6.58 -19.03
C THR A 372 3.31 6.77 -17.52
N ILE A 373 4.48 6.84 -16.88
CA ILE A 373 4.60 7.06 -15.43
C ILE A 373 5.61 8.20 -15.20
N LYS A 374 5.24 9.15 -14.35
CA LYS A 374 6.10 10.27 -13.97
C LYS A 374 5.96 10.60 -12.49
N ASN A 375 6.95 11.29 -11.97
CA ASN A 375 6.92 11.83 -10.62
C ASN A 375 5.83 12.90 -10.49
N VAL A 376 5.10 12.89 -9.37
CA VAL A 376 4.23 14.01 -8.98
C VAL A 376 5.07 15.00 -8.20
N ASP A 377 5.01 16.27 -8.58
CA ASP A 377 5.62 17.34 -7.79
C ASP A 377 4.76 17.61 -6.54
N ILE A 378 5.08 16.91 -5.45
CA ILE A 378 4.34 17.00 -4.19
C ILE A 378 4.40 18.39 -3.55
N SER A 379 5.35 19.26 -3.98
CA SER A 379 5.40 20.64 -3.50
C SER A 379 4.23 21.48 -4.02
N LYS A 380 3.68 21.11 -5.16
CA LYS A 380 2.53 21.76 -5.82
C LYS A 380 1.17 21.22 -5.37
N LEU A 381 1.14 20.15 -4.58
CA LEU A 381 -0.13 19.68 -4.02
C LEU A 381 -0.65 20.72 -3.01
N PRO A 382 -1.97 20.90 -2.94
CA PRO A 382 -2.58 21.88 -2.03
C PRO A 382 -2.51 21.47 -0.55
N TYR A 383 -2.00 20.29 -0.26
CA TYR A 383 -1.79 19.72 1.08
C TYR A 383 -0.45 19.00 1.15
N SER A 384 0.03 18.74 2.36
CA SER A 384 1.14 17.81 2.61
C SER A 384 0.59 16.48 3.11
N PHE A 385 0.72 15.42 2.31
CA PHE A 385 0.30 14.08 2.71
C PHE A 385 1.48 13.32 3.29
N ASN A 386 1.42 13.00 4.58
CA ASN A 386 2.54 12.43 5.31
C ASN A 386 2.17 11.09 5.93
N ILE A 387 3.17 10.22 6.09
CA ILE A 387 3.06 9.01 6.90
C ILE A 387 3.80 9.21 8.21
N VAL A 388 3.11 9.04 9.32
CA VAL A 388 3.68 9.16 10.67
C VAL A 388 4.58 7.96 10.95
N GLY A 389 5.84 8.23 11.36
CA GLY A 389 6.85 7.21 11.62
C GLY A 389 7.69 6.82 10.40
N LEU A 390 7.34 7.24 9.19
CA LEU A 390 8.17 7.02 8.01
C LEU A 390 9.42 7.91 8.07
N VAL A 391 10.60 7.32 7.79
CA VAL A 391 11.92 7.97 7.82
C VAL A 391 12.72 7.68 6.56
#